data_b574ea14e1166a749e155ad2e046e211
#
_entry.id   b574ea14e1166a749e155ad2e046e211
#
_cell.length_a   1.000
_cell.length_b   1.000
_cell.length_c   1.000
_cell.angle_alpha   90.00
_cell.angle_beta   90.00
_cell.angle_gamma   90.00
#
_symmetry.space_group_name_H-M   'P 1'
#
loop_
_entity.id
_entity.type
_entity.pdbx_description
1 polymer ?
#
loop_
_entity_poly.entity_id
_entity_poly.type
_entity_poly.pdbx_seq_one_letter_code
_entity_poly.pdbx_strand_id
1 'polypeptide(L)'
;PDIRGAENAAAELGRRMGGRQPWSSQTDLCWVVLLHKCGAIDADRAAKLIHALRETWGQDKGVSGEERILDAVGGDMDLASTVNYGRTLQEPMFRLRQRDHMLEIFEDYLALLSKVHELAGEHLDTIMIGQTHMNHGQPITFAHYLVSVFDGLYRGLEQFEQAYRYTNRNTGGCGSCAGTIWPVDREEMAELLGMNGVVEPTFDCESSRDHCLAILFALSNTAVHLSRYAMNQYIWALDEVDML
;
A
#
# COMPACT_ATOMS: atom_id res chain seq x y z
N PRO A 1 -18.33 -11.38 -19.42
CA PRO A 1 -17.29 -10.61 -18.74
C PRO A 1 -15.99 -10.79 -19.51
N ASP A 2 -15.38 -9.69 -19.91
CA ASP A 2 -14.13 -9.73 -20.66
C ASP A 2 -12.98 -10.13 -19.73
N ILE A 3 -12.70 -11.42 -19.70
CA ILE A 3 -11.60 -12.01 -18.89
C ILE A 3 -10.26 -11.38 -19.31
N ARG A 4 -10.06 -11.01 -20.57
CA ARG A 4 -8.82 -10.37 -21.04
C ARG A 4 -8.60 -8.98 -20.43
N GLY A 5 -9.67 -8.23 -20.19
CA GLY A 5 -9.57 -6.95 -19.48
C GLY A 5 -9.09 -7.13 -18.03
N ALA A 6 -9.60 -8.14 -17.34
CA ALA A 6 -9.16 -8.48 -15.98
C ALA A 6 -7.72 -9.03 -15.94
N GLU A 7 -7.32 -9.86 -16.92
CA GLU A 7 -5.96 -10.37 -17.05
C GLU A 7 -4.96 -9.24 -17.34
N ASN A 8 -5.31 -8.30 -18.20
CA ASN A 8 -4.48 -7.13 -18.51
C ASN A 8 -4.35 -6.21 -17.29
N ALA A 9 -5.44 -5.97 -16.55
CA ALA A 9 -5.41 -5.20 -15.31
C ALA A 9 -4.56 -5.90 -14.23
N ALA A 10 -4.68 -7.22 -14.09
CA ALA A 10 -3.86 -8.00 -13.15
C ALA A 10 -2.38 -8.01 -13.56
N ALA A 11 -2.07 -8.08 -14.85
CA ALA A 11 -0.70 -8.01 -15.36
C ALA A 11 -0.09 -6.61 -15.18
N GLU A 12 -0.87 -5.55 -15.36
CA GLU A 12 -0.44 -4.17 -15.10
C GLU A 12 -0.22 -3.93 -13.61
N LEU A 13 -1.14 -4.38 -12.76
CA LEU A 13 -0.99 -4.36 -11.32
C LEU A 13 0.26 -5.16 -10.89
N GLY A 14 0.48 -6.34 -11.46
CA GLY A 14 1.68 -7.14 -11.22
C GLY A 14 2.97 -6.42 -11.65
N ARG A 15 2.97 -5.70 -12.77
CA ARG A 15 4.12 -4.86 -13.17
C ARG A 15 4.36 -3.70 -12.21
N ARG A 16 3.32 -2.99 -11.79
CA ARG A 16 3.40 -1.93 -10.79
C ARG A 16 3.83 -2.48 -9.43
N MET A 17 3.27 -3.58 -9.00
CA MET A 17 3.62 -4.25 -7.74
C MET A 17 5.01 -4.90 -7.76
N GLY A 18 5.50 -5.33 -8.91
CA GLY A 18 6.87 -5.84 -9.11
C GLY A 18 7.93 -4.74 -9.25
N GLY A 19 7.50 -3.48 -9.27
CA GLY A 19 8.37 -2.31 -9.44
C GLY A 19 9.29 -2.11 -8.25
N ARG A 20 10.51 -2.51 -8.37
CA ARG A 20 11.83 -2.03 -7.93
C ARG A 20 11.94 -1.21 -6.63
N GLN A 21 11.00 -1.26 -5.70
CA GLN A 21 11.18 -0.62 -4.40
C GLN A 21 12.10 -1.50 -3.54
N PRO A 22 13.13 -0.95 -2.94
CA PRO A 22 14.13 -1.71 -2.19
C PRO A 22 13.68 -2.00 -0.75
N TRP A 23 12.43 -2.50 -0.57
CA TRP A 23 11.88 -2.78 0.78
C TRP A 23 12.74 -3.75 1.58
N SER A 24 13.28 -4.79 0.93
CA SER A 24 14.21 -5.71 1.54
C SER A 24 15.49 -4.98 1.93
N SER A 25 16.10 -4.22 1.02
CA SER A 25 17.31 -3.46 1.29
C SER A 25 17.11 -2.42 2.41
N GLN A 26 15.96 -1.73 2.44
CA GLN A 26 15.61 -0.80 3.52
C GLN A 26 15.50 -1.51 4.87
N THR A 27 14.79 -2.64 4.89
CA THR A 27 14.59 -3.45 6.09
C THR A 27 15.91 -3.99 6.61
N ASP A 28 16.73 -4.57 5.74
CA ASP A 28 18.02 -5.16 6.10
C ASP A 28 18.99 -4.11 6.62
N LEU A 29 19.05 -2.94 5.97
CA LEU A 29 19.90 -1.82 6.43
C LEU A 29 19.47 -1.32 7.81
N CYS A 30 18.17 -1.12 8.00
CA CYS A 30 17.62 -0.71 9.29
C CYS A 30 17.96 -1.74 10.37
N TRP A 31 17.78 -3.02 10.08
CA TRP A 31 18.05 -4.09 11.03
C TRP A 31 19.52 -4.17 11.44
N VAL A 32 20.45 -4.08 10.49
CA VAL A 32 21.90 -4.06 10.79
C VAL A 32 22.27 -2.89 11.69
N VAL A 33 21.69 -1.71 11.46
CA VAL A 33 21.89 -0.55 12.34
C VAL A 33 21.43 -0.83 13.76
N LEU A 34 20.25 -1.43 13.92
CA LEU A 34 19.69 -1.76 15.24
C LEU A 34 20.47 -2.88 15.94
N LEU A 35 20.94 -3.89 15.24
CA LEU A 35 21.81 -4.94 15.76
C LEU A 35 23.12 -4.35 16.31
N HIS A 36 23.70 -3.38 15.62
CA HIS A 36 24.87 -2.69 16.12
C HIS A 36 24.57 -1.83 17.38
N LYS A 37 23.49 -1.06 17.33
CA LYS A 37 23.08 -0.21 18.46
C LYS A 37 22.79 -1.00 19.74
N CYS A 38 22.18 -2.16 19.61
CA CYS A 38 21.91 -3.03 20.78
C CYS A 38 23.11 -3.90 21.20
N GLY A 39 24.26 -3.78 20.54
CA GLY A 39 25.49 -4.52 20.84
C GLY A 39 25.49 -5.99 20.38
N ALA A 40 24.56 -6.39 19.52
CA ALA A 40 24.53 -7.74 18.96
C ALA A 40 25.69 -7.99 17.97
N ILE A 41 26.15 -6.93 17.30
CA ILE A 41 27.30 -6.93 16.39
C ILE A 41 28.22 -5.75 16.65
N ASP A 42 29.48 -5.91 16.38
CA ASP A 42 30.47 -4.84 16.52
C ASP A 42 30.44 -3.86 15.32
N ALA A 43 31.18 -2.77 15.45
CA ALA A 43 31.21 -1.70 14.45
C ALA A 43 31.85 -2.14 13.12
N ASP A 44 32.87 -3.02 13.14
CA ASP A 44 33.54 -3.51 11.92
C ASP A 44 32.58 -4.39 11.11
N ARG A 45 31.90 -5.31 11.78
CA ARG A 45 30.87 -6.16 11.17
C ARG A 45 29.70 -5.34 10.59
N ALA A 46 29.21 -4.36 11.35
CA ALA A 46 28.15 -3.48 10.88
C ALA A 46 28.58 -2.67 9.65
N ALA A 47 29.80 -2.10 9.66
CA ALA A 47 30.31 -1.31 8.53
C ALA A 47 30.43 -2.14 7.24
N LYS A 48 30.93 -3.37 7.33
CA LYS A 48 31.02 -4.29 6.18
C LYS A 48 29.64 -4.64 5.62
N LEU A 49 28.66 -4.93 6.48
CA LEU A 49 27.29 -5.24 6.07
C LEU A 49 26.61 -4.01 5.45
N ILE A 50 26.74 -2.84 6.04
CA ILE A 50 26.17 -1.59 5.49
C ILE A 50 26.77 -1.28 4.11
N HIS A 51 28.07 -1.50 3.94
CA HIS A 51 28.73 -1.32 2.64
C HIS A 51 28.15 -2.27 1.59
N ALA A 52 28.07 -3.57 1.90
CA ALA A 52 27.53 -4.59 1.01
C ALA A 52 26.04 -4.34 0.66
N LEU A 53 25.24 -3.93 1.64
CA LEU A 53 23.82 -3.57 1.42
C LEU A 53 23.66 -2.34 0.52
N ARG A 54 24.57 -1.37 0.59
CA ARG A 54 24.58 -0.21 -0.31
C ARG A 54 24.98 -0.56 -1.73
N GLU A 55 25.99 -1.42 -1.91
CA GLU A 55 26.42 -1.89 -3.24
C GLU A 55 25.31 -2.71 -3.94
N THR A 56 24.54 -3.47 -3.17
CA THR A 56 23.45 -4.32 -3.68
C THR A 56 22.09 -3.66 -3.57
N TRP A 57 22.03 -2.37 -3.31
CA TRP A 57 20.76 -1.63 -3.12
C TRP A 57 19.85 -1.75 -4.33
N GLY A 58 18.60 -2.13 -4.08
CA GLY A 58 17.58 -2.29 -5.13
C GLY A 58 17.76 -3.53 -6.01
N GLN A 59 18.67 -4.44 -5.66
CA GLN A 59 18.86 -5.72 -6.37
C GLN A 59 17.97 -6.84 -5.81
N ASP A 60 16.78 -6.49 -5.34
CA ASP A 60 15.80 -7.43 -4.78
C ASP A 60 15.26 -8.34 -5.90
N LYS A 61 15.91 -9.48 -6.11
CA LYS A 61 15.56 -10.46 -7.17
C LYS A 61 14.78 -11.67 -6.63
N GLY A 62 14.10 -11.52 -5.48
CA GLY A 62 13.41 -12.64 -4.83
C GLY A 62 14.33 -13.58 -4.06
N VAL A 63 15.60 -13.21 -3.87
CA VAL A 63 16.56 -13.91 -3.04
C VAL A 63 16.58 -13.34 -1.62
N SER A 64 17.09 -14.13 -0.67
CA SER A 64 17.27 -13.67 0.71
C SER A 64 18.30 -12.53 0.82
N GLY A 65 18.26 -11.78 1.92
CA GLY A 65 19.25 -10.73 2.18
C GLY A 65 20.69 -11.25 2.17
N GLU A 66 20.90 -12.45 2.75
CA GLU A 66 22.20 -13.12 2.78
C GLU A 66 22.72 -13.44 1.38
N GLU A 67 21.90 -14.05 0.53
CA GLU A 67 22.28 -14.41 -0.84
C GLU A 67 22.59 -13.16 -1.67
N ARG A 68 21.82 -12.07 -1.44
CA ARG A 68 22.00 -10.81 -2.16
C ARG A 68 23.36 -10.17 -1.88
N ILE A 69 23.83 -10.19 -0.63
CA ILE A 69 25.09 -9.53 -0.24
C ILE A 69 26.30 -10.44 -0.23
N LEU A 70 26.13 -11.75 -0.47
CA LEU A 70 27.17 -12.77 -0.30
C LEU A 70 28.44 -12.44 -1.11
N ASP A 71 28.28 -12.07 -2.37
CA ASP A 71 29.42 -11.70 -3.23
C ASP A 71 30.10 -10.41 -2.76
N ALA A 72 29.31 -9.44 -2.31
CA ALA A 72 29.81 -8.14 -1.82
C ALA A 72 30.59 -8.26 -0.50
N VAL A 73 30.35 -9.33 0.28
CA VAL A 73 31.14 -9.66 1.49
C VAL A 73 32.24 -10.70 1.22
N GLY A 74 32.59 -10.94 -0.04
CA GLY A 74 33.69 -11.86 -0.43
C GLY A 74 33.39 -13.34 -0.19
N GLY A 75 32.11 -13.74 -0.20
CA GLY A 75 31.70 -15.13 0.04
C GLY A 75 31.65 -15.52 1.52
N ASP A 76 31.80 -14.58 2.44
CA ASP A 76 31.72 -14.85 3.89
C ASP A 76 30.25 -15.03 4.31
N MET A 77 29.81 -16.29 4.36
CA MET A 77 28.43 -16.66 4.72
C MET A 77 28.12 -16.34 6.19
N ASP A 78 29.09 -16.41 7.10
CA ASP A 78 28.88 -16.05 8.50
C ASP A 78 28.58 -14.54 8.63
N LEU A 79 29.31 -13.73 7.89
CA LEU A 79 29.05 -12.29 7.82
C LEU A 79 27.71 -12.00 7.13
N ALA A 80 27.43 -12.63 5.98
CA ALA A 80 26.18 -12.40 5.22
C ALA A 80 24.95 -12.79 6.03
N SER A 81 24.97 -13.94 6.74
CA SER A 81 23.82 -14.40 7.53
C SER A 81 23.46 -13.48 8.69
N THR A 82 24.37 -12.64 9.13
CA THR A 82 24.14 -11.67 10.20
C THR A 82 22.99 -10.69 9.87
N VAL A 83 22.73 -10.42 8.60
CA VAL A 83 21.64 -9.52 8.17
C VAL A 83 20.26 -9.96 8.66
N ASN A 84 20.10 -11.24 8.97
CA ASN A 84 18.83 -11.82 9.48
C ASN A 84 18.87 -12.27 10.95
N TYR A 85 19.91 -11.89 11.72
CA TYR A 85 20.01 -12.32 13.13
C TYR A 85 18.75 -11.96 13.92
N GLY A 86 18.02 -12.98 14.41
CA GLY A 86 16.84 -12.82 15.26
C GLY A 86 15.60 -12.23 14.55
N ARG A 87 15.58 -12.25 13.24
CA ARG A 87 14.48 -11.73 12.41
C ARG A 87 14.00 -12.79 11.41
N THR A 88 12.76 -12.70 10.96
CA THR A 88 12.29 -13.39 9.76
C THR A 88 12.45 -12.53 8.51
N LEU A 89 12.40 -13.17 7.31
CA LEU A 89 12.59 -12.46 6.04
C LEU A 89 11.50 -11.42 5.74
N GLN A 90 10.28 -11.65 6.21
CA GLN A 90 9.09 -10.84 5.85
C GLN A 90 8.88 -9.61 6.74
N GLU A 91 9.55 -9.51 7.87
CA GLU A 91 9.40 -8.41 8.84
C GLU A 91 10.25 -7.18 8.47
N PRO A 92 9.73 -6.02 8.39
CA PRO A 92 8.37 -5.49 8.19
C PRO A 92 8.07 -5.26 6.70
N MET A 93 8.85 -5.88 5.80
CA MET A 93 8.88 -5.67 4.35
C MET A 93 7.48 -5.74 3.72
N PHE A 94 6.64 -6.67 4.21
CA PHE A 94 5.28 -6.83 3.68
C PHE A 94 4.44 -5.55 3.86
N ARG A 95 4.52 -4.91 5.05
CA ARG A 95 3.80 -3.67 5.33
C ARG A 95 4.39 -2.47 4.60
N LEU A 96 5.71 -2.41 4.45
CA LEU A 96 6.37 -1.38 3.64
C LEU A 96 5.88 -1.41 2.19
N ARG A 97 5.83 -2.61 1.60
CA ARG A 97 5.32 -2.79 0.25
C ARG A 97 3.86 -2.37 0.10
N GLN A 98 3.01 -2.79 1.05
CA GLN A 98 1.60 -2.38 1.03
C GLN A 98 1.44 -0.87 1.18
N ARG A 99 2.20 -0.25 2.08
CA ARG A 99 2.21 1.20 2.27
C ARG A 99 2.50 1.95 0.97
N ASP A 100 3.56 1.55 0.27
CA ASP A 100 3.96 2.23 -0.95
C ASP A 100 2.90 2.10 -2.05
N HIS A 101 2.30 0.92 -2.21
CA HIS A 101 1.16 0.76 -3.14
C HIS A 101 -0.06 1.57 -2.72
N MET A 102 -0.32 1.69 -1.42
CA MET A 102 -1.41 2.55 -0.95
C MET A 102 -1.15 4.03 -1.28
N LEU A 103 0.10 4.50 -1.21
CA LEU A 103 0.44 5.87 -1.58
C LEU A 103 0.20 6.13 -3.08
N GLU A 104 0.55 5.18 -3.95
CA GLU A 104 0.22 5.25 -5.39
C GLU A 104 -1.31 5.31 -5.60
N ILE A 105 -2.07 4.48 -4.90
CA ILE A 105 -3.54 4.51 -4.96
C ILE A 105 -4.10 5.84 -4.45
N PHE A 106 -3.51 6.47 -3.42
CA PHE A 106 -3.92 7.80 -2.95
C PHE A 106 -3.76 8.85 -4.05
N GLU A 107 -2.67 8.83 -4.82
CA GLU A 107 -2.45 9.75 -5.93
C GLU A 107 -3.53 9.58 -7.01
N ASP A 108 -3.81 8.33 -7.42
CA ASP A 108 -4.88 8.02 -8.37
C ASP A 108 -6.25 8.46 -7.85
N TYR A 109 -6.49 8.27 -6.55
CA TYR A 109 -7.75 8.64 -5.90
C TYR A 109 -7.96 10.15 -5.90
N LEU A 110 -6.93 10.92 -5.56
CA LEU A 110 -6.97 12.38 -5.58
C LEU A 110 -7.17 12.91 -7.00
N ALA A 111 -6.55 12.29 -8.00
CA ALA A 111 -6.75 12.63 -9.40
C ALA A 111 -8.20 12.38 -9.84
N LEU A 112 -8.80 11.26 -9.43
CA LEU A 112 -10.21 10.95 -9.68
C LEU A 112 -11.14 11.99 -9.04
N LEU A 113 -10.96 12.30 -7.76
CA LEU A 113 -11.77 13.30 -7.05
C LEU A 113 -11.65 14.68 -7.71
N SER A 114 -10.43 15.08 -8.08
CA SER A 114 -10.18 16.35 -8.76
C SER A 114 -10.93 16.42 -10.09
N LYS A 115 -10.93 15.31 -10.86
CA LYS A 115 -11.63 15.26 -12.15
C LYS A 115 -13.16 15.32 -12.00
N VAL A 116 -13.71 14.63 -11.00
CA VAL A 116 -15.16 14.71 -10.70
C VAL A 116 -15.55 16.13 -10.27
N HIS A 117 -14.72 16.78 -9.46
CA HIS A 117 -14.95 18.16 -9.02
C HIS A 117 -14.89 19.15 -10.19
N GLU A 118 -13.88 19.05 -11.07
CA GLU A 118 -13.75 19.86 -12.29
C GLU A 118 -15.01 19.73 -13.16
N LEU A 119 -15.40 18.47 -13.44
CA LEU A 119 -16.59 18.18 -14.24
C LEU A 119 -17.87 18.74 -13.62
N ALA A 120 -18.00 18.68 -12.30
CA ALA A 120 -19.14 19.30 -11.61
C ALA A 120 -19.17 20.82 -11.82
N GLY A 121 -18.00 21.49 -11.80
CA GLY A 121 -17.86 22.91 -12.08
C GLY A 121 -18.29 23.30 -13.51
N GLU A 122 -18.02 22.45 -14.49
CA GLU A 122 -18.41 22.67 -15.90
C GLU A 122 -19.93 22.56 -16.13
N HIS A 123 -20.66 21.88 -15.22
CA HIS A 123 -22.07 21.51 -15.39
C HIS A 123 -23.01 22.13 -14.35
N LEU A 124 -22.64 23.28 -13.78
CA LEU A 124 -23.45 23.95 -12.76
C LEU A 124 -24.87 24.31 -13.25
N ASP A 125 -25.00 24.66 -14.52
CA ASP A 125 -26.26 25.08 -15.16
C ASP A 125 -26.85 24.04 -16.10
N THR A 126 -26.22 22.84 -16.21
CA THR A 126 -26.72 21.75 -17.06
C THR A 126 -27.89 21.07 -16.36
N ILE A 127 -29.09 21.39 -16.80
CA ILE A 127 -30.35 20.85 -16.21
C ILE A 127 -30.55 19.41 -16.72
N MET A 128 -30.86 18.51 -15.81
CA MET A 128 -31.26 17.15 -16.10
C MET A 128 -32.45 16.71 -15.23
N ILE A 129 -33.03 15.57 -15.55
CA ILE A 129 -34.11 15.00 -14.77
C ILE A 129 -33.53 14.10 -13.67
N GLY A 130 -33.78 14.44 -12.41
CA GLY A 130 -33.58 13.53 -11.30
C GLY A 130 -34.55 12.37 -11.38
N GLN A 131 -34.08 11.15 -11.12
CA GLN A 131 -34.89 9.92 -11.23
C GLN A 131 -34.97 9.21 -9.89
N THR A 132 -36.14 8.67 -9.58
CA THR A 132 -36.36 7.72 -8.48
C THR A 132 -37.12 6.51 -9.01
N HIS A 133 -36.64 5.31 -8.70
CA HIS A 133 -37.26 4.06 -9.20
C HIS A 133 -37.43 4.04 -10.73
N MET A 134 -36.48 4.58 -11.47
CA MET A 134 -36.50 4.72 -12.92
C MET A 134 -37.60 5.65 -13.47
N ASN A 135 -38.28 6.40 -12.62
CA ASN A 135 -39.29 7.40 -12.99
C ASN A 135 -38.75 8.81 -12.89
N HIS A 136 -39.30 9.72 -13.69
CA HIS A 136 -38.99 11.14 -13.61
C HIS A 136 -39.39 11.71 -12.26
N GLY A 137 -38.43 12.36 -11.63
CA GLY A 137 -38.63 13.08 -10.37
C GLY A 137 -38.51 14.58 -10.58
N GLN A 138 -37.68 15.24 -9.80
CA GLN A 138 -37.48 16.68 -9.84
C GLN A 138 -36.35 17.05 -10.82
N PRO A 139 -36.39 18.23 -11.44
CA PRO A 139 -35.24 18.76 -12.17
C PRO A 139 -34.08 19.01 -11.20
N ILE A 140 -32.90 18.60 -11.62
CA ILE A 140 -31.64 18.83 -10.92
C ILE A 140 -30.61 19.36 -11.92
N THR A 141 -29.42 19.73 -11.46
CA THR A 141 -28.28 19.94 -12.37
C THR A 141 -27.42 18.69 -12.41
N PHE A 142 -26.67 18.51 -13.50
CA PHE A 142 -25.68 17.42 -13.58
C PHE A 142 -24.59 17.61 -12.52
N ALA A 143 -24.21 18.86 -12.20
CA ALA A 143 -23.33 19.16 -11.08
C ALA A 143 -23.85 18.60 -9.75
N HIS A 144 -25.14 18.76 -9.46
CA HIS A 144 -25.74 18.21 -8.23
C HIS A 144 -25.58 16.70 -8.13
N TYR A 145 -25.75 15.98 -9.25
CA TYR A 145 -25.50 14.56 -9.33
C TYR A 145 -24.01 14.23 -9.11
N LEU A 146 -23.10 14.93 -9.80
CA LEU A 146 -21.65 14.72 -9.70
C LEU A 146 -21.11 14.97 -8.30
N VAL A 147 -21.64 15.97 -7.58
CA VAL A 147 -21.28 16.20 -6.16
C VAL A 147 -21.67 15.00 -5.30
N SER A 148 -22.78 14.34 -5.58
CA SER A 148 -23.16 13.12 -4.84
C SER A 148 -22.20 11.94 -5.13
N VAL A 149 -21.66 11.87 -6.35
CA VAL A 149 -20.61 10.91 -6.70
C VAL A 149 -19.30 11.25 -5.98
N PHE A 150 -18.91 12.52 -5.99
CA PHE A 150 -17.73 13.02 -5.28
C PHE A 150 -17.78 12.66 -3.78
N ASP A 151 -18.90 12.95 -3.11
CA ASP A 151 -19.06 12.64 -1.69
C ASP A 151 -18.98 11.13 -1.40
N GLY A 152 -19.51 10.30 -2.29
CA GLY A 152 -19.40 8.85 -2.18
C GLY A 152 -17.94 8.39 -2.26
N LEU A 153 -17.19 8.91 -3.21
CA LEU A 153 -15.77 8.63 -3.38
C LEU A 153 -14.95 9.19 -2.21
N TYR A 154 -15.25 10.40 -1.76
CA TYR A 154 -14.54 11.03 -0.64
C TYR A 154 -14.66 10.20 0.65
N ARG A 155 -15.86 9.69 0.98
CA ARG A 155 -16.02 8.76 2.11
C ARG A 155 -15.22 7.45 1.93
N GLY A 156 -15.08 6.99 0.69
CA GLY A 156 -14.18 5.85 0.38
C GLY A 156 -12.71 6.18 0.64
N LEU A 157 -12.29 7.41 0.33
CA LEU A 157 -10.92 7.89 0.63
C LEU A 157 -10.66 7.93 2.15
N GLU A 158 -11.61 8.41 2.95
CA GLU A 158 -11.48 8.42 4.42
C GLU A 158 -11.31 6.99 4.99
N GLN A 159 -12.04 6.02 4.45
CA GLN A 159 -11.89 4.61 4.82
C GLN A 159 -10.51 4.06 4.41
N PHE A 160 -10.02 4.45 3.24
CA PHE A 160 -8.72 4.05 2.76
C PHE A 160 -7.58 4.68 3.59
N GLU A 161 -7.73 5.93 4.03
CA GLU A 161 -6.82 6.57 4.98
C GLU A 161 -6.77 5.82 6.31
N GLN A 162 -7.91 5.37 6.83
CA GLN A 162 -7.94 4.55 8.04
C GLN A 162 -7.22 3.21 7.84
N ALA A 163 -7.39 2.56 6.68
CA ALA A 163 -6.66 1.35 6.33
C ALA A 163 -5.14 1.59 6.26
N TYR A 164 -4.73 2.75 5.75
CA TYR A 164 -3.32 3.16 5.75
C TYR A 164 -2.75 3.26 7.17
N ARG A 165 -3.48 3.83 8.11
CA ARG A 165 -3.05 3.93 9.52
C ARG A 165 -2.85 2.56 10.17
N TYR A 166 -3.63 1.54 9.79
CA TYR A 166 -3.43 0.17 10.24
C TYR A 166 -2.21 -0.49 9.58
N THR A 167 -1.96 -0.18 8.31
CA THR A 167 -0.87 -0.75 7.52
C THR A 167 0.48 -0.17 7.91
N ASN A 168 0.56 1.16 8.10
CA ASN A 168 1.81 1.87 8.35
C ASN A 168 2.30 1.73 9.80
N ARG A 169 2.42 0.48 10.27
CA ARG A 169 2.94 0.13 11.60
C ARG A 169 4.00 -0.95 11.49
N ASN A 170 5.10 -0.77 12.21
CA ASN A 170 6.24 -1.68 12.20
C ASN A 170 5.89 -3.03 12.83
N THR A 171 6.25 -4.12 12.16
CA THR A 171 6.20 -5.50 12.66
C THR A 171 7.59 -6.07 12.92
N GLY A 172 8.65 -5.35 12.57
CA GLY A 172 10.02 -5.81 12.75
C GLY A 172 10.36 -6.09 14.20
N GLY A 173 11.22 -7.09 14.40
CA GLY A 173 11.62 -7.54 15.74
C GLY A 173 10.62 -8.48 16.40
N CYS A 174 9.59 -8.96 15.71
CA CYS A 174 8.67 -9.95 16.25
C CYS A 174 9.23 -11.38 16.22
N GLY A 175 10.30 -11.66 15.47
CA GLY A 175 10.94 -12.97 15.37
C GLY A 175 9.95 -14.08 15.04
N SER A 176 9.17 -13.91 13.99
CA SER A 176 7.96 -14.67 13.62
C SER A 176 6.76 -14.48 14.54
N CYS A 177 6.91 -14.61 15.86
CA CYS A 177 5.80 -14.42 16.81
C CYS A 177 6.26 -14.24 18.27
N ALA A 178 7.43 -14.76 18.62
CA ALA A 178 7.87 -14.84 20.03
C ALA A 178 8.82 -13.71 20.45
N GLY A 179 9.15 -12.81 19.53
CA GLY A 179 10.19 -11.80 19.74
C GLY A 179 11.58 -12.34 19.41
N THR A 180 12.59 -11.50 19.61
CA THR A 180 14.00 -11.85 19.44
C THR A 180 14.74 -11.75 20.77
N ILE A 181 15.85 -12.47 20.91
CA ILE A 181 16.74 -12.37 22.07
C ILE A 181 17.56 -11.08 22.09
N TRP A 182 17.67 -10.42 20.96
CA TRP A 182 18.39 -9.16 20.86
C TRP A 182 17.51 -8.00 21.33
N PRO A 183 18.02 -7.13 22.21
CA PRO A 183 17.25 -6.00 22.74
C PRO A 183 17.17 -4.86 21.71
N VAL A 184 16.64 -5.15 20.53
CA VAL A 184 16.43 -4.16 19.46
C VAL A 184 15.27 -3.24 19.82
N ASP A 185 15.44 -1.94 19.56
CA ASP A 185 14.38 -0.95 19.72
C ASP A 185 13.44 -0.98 18.51
N ARG A 186 12.22 -1.48 18.73
CA ARG A 186 11.20 -1.61 17.69
C ARG A 186 10.57 -0.26 17.31
N GLU A 187 10.51 0.68 18.26
CA GLU A 187 10.04 2.04 18.00
C GLU A 187 11.04 2.79 17.13
N GLU A 188 12.33 2.70 17.45
CA GLU A 188 13.37 3.26 16.59
C GLU A 188 13.34 2.65 15.19
N MET A 189 13.05 1.36 15.06
CA MET A 189 12.86 0.73 13.77
C MET A 189 11.69 1.35 12.99
N ALA A 190 10.57 1.63 13.67
CA ALA A 190 9.45 2.31 13.07
C ALA A 190 9.83 3.71 12.55
N GLU A 191 10.54 4.48 13.34
CA GLU A 191 11.04 5.81 12.98
C GLU A 191 11.96 5.77 11.75
N LEU A 192 12.96 4.87 11.77
CA LEU A 192 13.91 4.71 10.66
C LEU A 192 13.24 4.28 9.34
N LEU A 193 12.12 3.56 9.42
CA LEU A 193 11.33 3.12 8.26
C LEU A 193 10.18 4.08 7.90
N GLY A 194 10.03 5.20 8.62
CA GLY A 194 8.95 6.17 8.41
C GLY A 194 7.56 5.61 8.70
N MET A 195 7.46 4.72 9.68
CA MET A 195 6.20 4.12 10.12
C MET A 195 5.62 4.83 11.35
N ASN A 196 4.31 4.74 11.56
CA ASN A 196 3.58 5.45 12.61
C ASN A 196 3.52 4.68 13.95
N GLY A 197 4.61 4.01 14.33
CA GLY A 197 4.71 3.19 15.54
C GLY A 197 4.71 1.70 15.26
N VAL A 198 4.55 0.88 16.28
CA VAL A 198 4.69 -0.58 16.22
C VAL A 198 3.36 -1.32 16.38
N VAL A 199 3.32 -2.56 15.94
CA VAL A 199 2.32 -3.55 16.35
C VAL A 199 2.85 -4.20 17.63
N GLU A 200 2.29 -3.82 18.79
CA GLU A 200 2.81 -4.17 20.11
C GLU A 200 2.95 -5.69 20.34
N PRO A 201 1.90 -6.50 20.20
CA PRO A 201 2.01 -7.92 20.42
C PRO A 201 2.79 -8.58 19.29
N THR A 202 3.92 -9.21 19.61
CA THR A 202 4.77 -9.86 18.60
C THR A 202 4.04 -10.97 17.84
N PHE A 203 3.14 -11.69 18.51
CA PHE A 203 2.33 -12.72 17.86
C PHE A 203 1.39 -12.14 16.79
N ASP A 204 0.82 -10.96 17.06
CA ASP A 204 -0.11 -10.28 16.15
C ASP A 204 0.58 -9.75 14.87
N CYS A 205 1.88 -9.50 14.95
CA CYS A 205 2.67 -9.01 13.82
C CYS A 205 2.54 -9.89 12.58
N GLU A 206 2.51 -11.20 12.74
CA GLU A 206 2.45 -12.18 11.65
C GLU A 206 1.08 -12.85 11.51
N SER A 207 0.29 -12.96 12.58
CA SER A 207 -1.00 -13.66 12.56
C SER A 207 -2.14 -12.79 12.04
N SER A 208 -2.13 -11.48 12.29
CA SER A 208 -3.20 -10.57 11.88
C SER A 208 -3.08 -10.15 10.42
N ARG A 209 -4.24 -10.06 9.77
CA ARG A 209 -4.41 -9.54 8.40
C ARG A 209 -5.49 -8.46 8.32
N ASP A 210 -5.85 -7.85 9.45
CA ASP A 210 -6.90 -6.84 9.57
C ASP A 210 -6.64 -5.65 8.65
N HIS A 211 -5.38 -5.24 8.54
CA HIS A 211 -4.95 -4.18 7.63
C HIS A 211 -5.22 -4.51 6.16
N CYS A 212 -5.01 -5.78 5.74
CA CYS A 212 -5.34 -6.23 4.39
C CYS A 212 -6.85 -6.17 4.13
N LEU A 213 -7.64 -6.64 5.10
CA LEU A 213 -9.09 -6.62 5.02
C LEU A 213 -9.62 -5.19 4.98
N ALA A 214 -9.04 -4.27 5.76
CA ALA A 214 -9.40 -2.86 5.74
C ALA A 214 -9.12 -2.20 4.37
N ILE A 215 -7.98 -2.51 3.74
CA ILE A 215 -7.66 -2.06 2.38
C ILE A 215 -8.71 -2.56 1.38
N LEU A 216 -8.96 -3.88 1.39
CA LEU A 216 -9.92 -4.51 0.47
C LEU A 216 -11.34 -3.97 0.66
N PHE A 217 -11.75 -3.73 1.90
CA PHE A 217 -13.05 -3.13 2.21
C PHE A 217 -13.17 -1.72 1.63
N ALA A 218 -12.20 -0.86 1.87
CA ALA A 218 -12.20 0.52 1.36
C ALA A 218 -12.25 0.55 -0.18
N LEU A 219 -11.44 -0.28 -0.85
CA LEU A 219 -11.43 -0.37 -2.31
C LEU A 219 -12.73 -0.95 -2.87
N SER A 220 -13.32 -1.96 -2.20
CA SER A 220 -14.60 -2.54 -2.60
C SER A 220 -15.73 -1.53 -2.48
N ASN A 221 -15.76 -0.74 -1.41
CA ASN A 221 -16.76 0.32 -1.23
C ASN A 221 -16.64 1.39 -2.34
N THR A 222 -15.42 1.79 -2.67
CA THR A 222 -15.15 2.70 -3.79
C THR A 222 -15.64 2.13 -5.12
N ALA A 223 -15.36 0.85 -5.38
CA ALA A 223 -15.82 0.18 -6.60
C ALA A 223 -17.36 0.14 -6.70
N VAL A 224 -18.07 0.00 -5.58
CA VAL A 224 -19.54 0.09 -5.55
C VAL A 224 -20.02 1.49 -5.97
N HIS A 225 -19.39 2.56 -5.49
CA HIS A 225 -19.73 3.93 -5.92
C HIS A 225 -19.47 4.15 -7.41
N LEU A 226 -18.33 3.69 -7.93
CA LEU A 226 -18.01 3.75 -9.35
C LEU A 226 -18.97 2.92 -10.21
N SER A 227 -19.37 1.74 -9.75
CA SER A 227 -20.35 0.88 -10.43
C SER A 227 -21.71 1.56 -10.54
N ARG A 228 -22.18 2.23 -9.48
CA ARG A 228 -23.43 3.00 -9.49
C ARG A 228 -23.36 4.16 -10.50
N TYR A 229 -22.23 4.89 -10.51
CA TYR A 229 -22.01 5.94 -11.49
C TYR A 229 -22.07 5.37 -12.92
N ALA A 230 -21.31 4.32 -13.21
CA ALA A 230 -21.27 3.70 -14.54
C ALA A 230 -22.65 3.16 -14.97
N MET A 231 -23.41 2.58 -14.07
CA MET A 231 -24.76 2.11 -14.37
C MET A 231 -25.71 3.26 -14.72
N ASN A 232 -25.64 4.39 -14.02
CA ASN A 232 -26.45 5.56 -14.36
C ASN A 232 -26.08 6.09 -15.75
N GLN A 233 -24.78 6.20 -16.08
CA GLN A 233 -24.33 6.59 -17.42
C GLN A 233 -24.85 5.65 -18.50
N TYR A 234 -24.79 4.34 -18.24
CA TYR A 234 -25.32 3.33 -19.16
C TYR A 234 -26.82 3.50 -19.43
N ILE A 235 -27.61 3.75 -18.36
CA ILE A 235 -29.07 3.95 -18.49
C ILE A 235 -29.37 5.25 -19.25
N TRP A 236 -28.65 6.33 -18.96
CA TRP A 236 -28.89 7.63 -19.58
C TRP A 236 -28.49 7.69 -21.05
N ALA A 237 -27.60 6.79 -21.49
CA ALA A 237 -27.19 6.65 -22.89
C ALA A 237 -28.09 5.71 -23.72
N LEU A 238 -29.19 5.17 -23.15
CA LEU A 238 -30.15 4.38 -23.92
C LEU A 238 -30.98 5.29 -24.85
N ASP A 239 -31.27 4.82 -26.05
CA ASP A 239 -32.07 5.56 -27.06
C ASP A 239 -33.43 6.03 -26.52
N GLU A 240 -34.05 5.26 -25.59
CA GLU A 240 -35.31 5.61 -24.96
C GLU A 240 -35.21 6.71 -23.90
N VAL A 241 -34.00 6.94 -23.35
CA VAL A 241 -33.73 7.92 -22.28
C VAL A 241 -33.12 9.19 -22.87
N ASP A 242 -32.15 9.05 -23.75
CA ASP A 242 -31.52 10.14 -24.54
C ASP A 242 -31.10 11.36 -23.66
N MET A 243 -30.40 11.09 -22.57
CA MET A 243 -29.94 12.11 -21.63
C MET A 243 -28.44 12.43 -21.75
N LEU A 244 -27.68 11.67 -22.53
CA LEU A 244 -26.24 11.81 -22.77
C LEU A 244 -25.93 11.94 -24.26
#